data_53380b4fe4f9d77c6c7636c5ac1339c9
#
_entry.id   53380b4fe4f9d77c6c7636c5ac1339c9
#
_cell.length_a   1.000
_cell.length_b   1.000
_cell.length_c   1.000
_cell.angle_alpha   90.00
_cell.angle_beta   90.00
_cell.angle_gamma   90.00
#
_symmetry.space_group_name_H-M   'P 1'
#
loop_
_entity.id
_entity.type
_entity.pdbx_description
1 polymer ?
#
loop_
_entity_poly.entity_id
_entity_poly.type
_entity_poly.pdbx_seq_one_letter_code
_entity_poly.pdbx_strand_id
1 'polypeptide(L)'
;RSTLFPYTTLFRSEMMRHFVDVDGNFVQQFQTTAFDSRIWELYLYAALLELGLFVSKEHEAPDFEVRAGRQKAFIEAVIVGRSPKDPPLESRSDGRPHLRTTEEIRALIKTRVPIRFGSALYSKLNRKTPYWELEHVKGHSLIFAVADFHEDQSMTWTSPALLEYLYGETHDFLFDD
;
A
#
# COMPACT_ATOMS: atom_id res chain seq x y z
N ARG A 1 -9.08 -21.60 5.92
CA ARG A 1 -9.80 -20.51 6.63
C ARG A 1 -8.86 -19.96 7.67
N SER A 2 -8.19 -18.85 7.36
CA SER A 2 -7.36 -18.13 8.30
C SER A 2 -8.25 -17.59 9.41
N THR A 3 -8.04 -18.04 10.64
CA THR A 3 -8.57 -17.39 11.84
C THR A 3 -7.85 -16.06 12.00
N LEU A 4 -8.32 -15.05 11.30
CA LEU A 4 -7.91 -13.67 11.54
C LEU A 4 -8.17 -13.36 13.02
N PHE A 5 -7.14 -12.90 13.70
CA PHE A 5 -7.20 -12.52 15.11
C PHE A 5 -8.44 -11.65 15.40
N PRO A 6 -9.10 -11.84 16.55
CA PRO A 6 -10.31 -11.07 16.93
C PRO A 6 -10.11 -9.55 16.83
N TYR A 7 -8.91 -9.09 17.13
CA TYR A 7 -8.53 -7.67 17.05
C TYR A 7 -8.59 -7.06 15.65
N THR A 8 -8.28 -7.83 14.60
CA THR A 8 -8.36 -7.33 13.22
C THR A 8 -9.81 -7.13 12.79
N THR A 9 -10.73 -7.96 13.27
CA THR A 9 -12.16 -7.81 12.98
C THR A 9 -12.73 -6.59 13.70
N LEU A 10 -12.36 -6.35 14.97
CA LEU A 10 -12.78 -5.19 15.75
C LEU A 10 -12.23 -3.90 15.14
N PHE A 11 -10.95 -3.87 14.81
CA PHE A 11 -10.30 -2.73 14.15
C PHE A 11 -11.01 -2.39 12.83
N ARG A 12 -11.25 -3.38 11.98
CA ARG A 12 -11.93 -3.21 10.70
C ARG A 12 -13.36 -2.69 10.88
N SER A 13 -14.11 -3.25 11.81
CA SER A 13 -15.49 -2.84 12.09
C SER A 13 -15.56 -1.42 12.64
N GLU A 14 -14.61 -1.03 13.48
CA GLU A 14 -14.55 0.32 14.04
C GLU A 14 -14.15 1.34 12.97
N MET A 15 -13.11 1.05 12.20
CA MET A 15 -12.68 1.93 11.11
C MET A 15 -13.76 2.09 10.04
N MET A 16 -14.48 1.04 9.69
CA MET A 16 -15.58 1.09 8.72
C MET A 16 -16.74 1.98 9.15
N ARG A 17 -16.94 2.23 10.45
CA ARG A 17 -17.99 3.16 10.93
C ARG A 17 -17.65 4.63 10.63
N HIS A 18 -16.37 4.94 10.54
CA HIS A 18 -15.87 6.30 10.32
C HIS A 18 -15.39 6.53 8.89
N PHE A 19 -15.20 5.46 8.14
CA PHE A 19 -14.72 5.52 6.77
C PHE A 19 -15.87 5.87 5.82
N VAL A 20 -15.71 6.96 5.09
CA VAL A 20 -16.70 7.41 4.09
C VAL A 20 -16.50 6.65 2.79
N ASP A 21 -17.47 5.81 2.44
CA ASP A 21 -17.50 5.10 1.15
C ASP A 21 -18.11 6.01 0.08
N VAL A 22 -17.27 6.76 -0.62
CA VAL A 22 -17.71 7.74 -1.63
C VAL A 22 -18.35 7.03 -2.83
N ASP A 23 -17.82 5.87 -3.21
CA ASP A 23 -18.22 5.13 -4.42
C ASP A 23 -19.37 4.15 -4.15
N GLY A 24 -19.70 3.87 -2.89
CA GLY A 24 -20.71 2.88 -2.49
C GLY A 24 -20.33 1.42 -2.78
N ASN A 25 -19.11 1.17 -3.24
CA ASN A 25 -18.62 -0.15 -3.66
C ASN A 25 -17.54 -0.73 -2.74
N PHE A 26 -17.14 0.00 -1.71
CA PHE A 26 -16.01 -0.37 -0.85
C PHE A 26 -16.19 -1.76 -0.22
N VAL A 27 -17.37 -2.02 0.37
CA VAL A 27 -17.65 -3.30 1.04
C VAL A 27 -17.61 -4.46 0.06
N GLN A 28 -18.21 -4.30 -1.13
CA GLN A 28 -18.19 -5.33 -2.17
C GLN A 28 -16.76 -5.61 -2.63
N GLN A 29 -15.98 -4.59 -2.92
CA GLN A 29 -14.60 -4.72 -3.38
C GLN A 29 -13.69 -5.30 -2.28
N PHE A 30 -13.93 -4.92 -1.03
CA PHE A 30 -13.23 -5.48 0.13
C PHE A 30 -13.48 -6.98 0.31
N GLN A 31 -14.66 -7.48 -0.07
CA GLN A 31 -15.03 -8.89 0.04
C GLN A 31 -14.62 -9.74 -1.17
N THR A 32 -14.18 -9.12 -2.27
CA THR A 32 -13.94 -9.80 -3.55
C THR A 32 -12.52 -9.64 -4.06
N THR A 33 -12.31 -8.77 -5.04
CA THR A 33 -11.09 -8.70 -5.85
C THR A 33 -10.08 -7.66 -5.39
N ALA A 34 -10.49 -6.70 -4.56
CA ALA A 34 -9.67 -5.56 -4.17
C ALA A 34 -9.34 -5.54 -2.67
N PHE A 35 -9.32 -6.72 -2.02
CA PHE A 35 -9.07 -6.81 -0.57
C PHE A 35 -7.81 -6.07 -0.15
N ASP A 36 -6.67 -6.31 -0.81
CA ASP A 36 -5.37 -5.73 -0.43
C ASP A 36 -5.38 -4.20 -0.53
N SER A 37 -5.94 -3.63 -1.60
CA SER A 37 -6.04 -2.17 -1.73
C SER A 37 -6.97 -1.57 -0.68
N ARG A 38 -8.11 -2.21 -0.42
CA ARG A 38 -9.08 -1.71 0.56
C ARG A 38 -8.59 -1.83 2.01
N ILE A 39 -7.86 -2.89 2.36
CA ILE A 39 -7.23 -2.99 3.69
C ILE A 39 -6.13 -1.95 3.86
N TRP A 40 -5.35 -1.66 2.80
CA TRP A 40 -4.34 -0.62 2.83
C TRP A 40 -4.95 0.78 3.03
N GLU A 41 -6.01 1.10 2.30
CA GLU A 41 -6.75 2.37 2.48
C GLU A 41 -7.28 2.53 3.91
N LEU A 42 -7.89 1.48 4.50
CA LEU A 42 -8.37 1.51 5.88
C LEU A 42 -7.24 1.70 6.89
N TYR A 43 -6.14 0.99 6.71
CA TYR A 43 -4.97 1.13 7.58
C TYR A 43 -4.40 2.54 7.50
N LEU A 44 -4.22 3.06 6.29
CA LEU A 44 -3.71 4.40 6.05
C LEU A 44 -4.64 5.47 6.66
N TYR A 45 -5.94 5.33 6.47
CA TYR A 45 -6.93 6.22 7.08
C TYR A 45 -6.80 6.25 8.60
N ALA A 46 -6.72 5.08 9.24
CA ALA A 46 -6.54 4.97 10.69
C ALA A 46 -5.24 5.64 11.16
N ALA A 47 -4.12 5.35 10.48
CA ALA A 47 -2.82 5.92 10.81
C ALA A 47 -2.82 7.46 10.71
N LEU A 48 -3.45 8.00 9.67
CA LEU A 48 -3.57 9.45 9.49
C LEU A 48 -4.39 10.11 10.60
N LEU A 49 -5.47 9.46 11.06
CA LEU A 49 -6.26 9.94 12.21
C LEU A 49 -5.46 9.86 13.51
N GLU A 50 -4.70 8.78 13.74
CA GLU A 50 -3.83 8.66 14.93
C GLU A 50 -2.73 9.72 14.97
N LEU A 51 -2.26 10.17 13.82
CA LEU A 51 -1.34 11.30 13.69
C LEU A 51 -2.00 12.66 13.97
N GLY A 52 -3.29 12.68 14.27
CA GLY A 52 -4.04 13.89 14.57
C GLY A 52 -4.33 14.76 13.34
N LEU A 53 -4.28 14.20 12.15
CA LEU A 53 -4.59 14.88 10.92
C LEU A 53 -6.12 14.92 10.71
N PHE A 54 -6.60 16.01 10.13
CA PHE A 54 -7.94 16.01 9.55
C PHE A 54 -7.88 15.26 8.20
N VAL A 55 -8.73 14.27 8.03
CA VAL A 55 -8.78 13.42 6.83
C VAL A 55 -10.15 13.52 6.16
N SER A 56 -10.17 13.81 4.88
CA SER A 56 -11.38 13.88 4.04
C SER A 56 -11.24 12.98 2.82
N LYS A 57 -12.38 12.46 2.35
CA LYS A 57 -12.54 11.68 1.11
C LYS A 57 -13.65 12.31 0.24
N GLU A 58 -13.59 13.61 0.00
CA GLU A 58 -14.60 14.34 -0.79
C GLU A 58 -14.44 14.13 -2.29
N HIS A 59 -13.28 13.67 -2.74
CA HIS A 59 -12.95 13.47 -4.14
C HIS A 59 -12.74 12.00 -4.45
N GLU A 60 -13.05 11.60 -5.68
CA GLU A 60 -12.81 10.25 -6.18
C GLU A 60 -11.31 9.91 -6.24
N ALA A 61 -10.48 10.91 -6.46
CA ALA A 61 -9.02 10.78 -6.52
C ALA A 61 -8.32 12.12 -6.23
N PRO A 62 -7.18 12.12 -5.50
CA PRO A 62 -6.56 11.01 -4.77
C PRO A 62 -7.43 10.48 -3.61
N ASP A 63 -7.06 9.34 -3.02
CA ASP A 63 -7.85 8.66 -2.00
C ASP A 63 -8.15 9.51 -0.76
N PHE A 64 -7.20 10.38 -0.35
CA PHE A 64 -7.35 11.22 0.84
C PHE A 64 -6.87 12.65 0.60
N GLU A 65 -7.64 13.60 1.13
CA GLU A 65 -7.17 14.94 1.44
C GLU A 65 -6.84 15.00 2.93
N VAL A 66 -5.65 15.47 3.27
CA VAL A 66 -5.21 15.61 4.66
C VAL A 66 -4.85 17.05 4.99
N ARG A 67 -5.14 17.47 6.22
CA ARG A 67 -4.82 18.81 6.70
C ARG A 67 -4.17 18.77 8.08
N ALA A 68 -3.12 19.59 8.24
CA ALA A 68 -2.45 19.87 9.51
C ALA A 68 -2.37 21.38 9.68
N GLY A 69 -3.23 21.96 10.51
CA GLY A 69 -3.34 23.42 10.64
C GLY A 69 -3.73 24.07 9.30
N ARG A 70 -2.82 24.89 8.72
CA ARG A 70 -3.04 25.55 7.43
C ARG A 70 -2.47 24.78 6.24
N GLN A 71 -1.74 23.72 6.50
CA GLN A 71 -1.14 22.90 5.43
C GLN A 71 -2.14 21.86 4.94
N LYS A 72 -2.15 21.64 3.63
CA LYS A 72 -2.99 20.69 2.93
C LYS A 72 -2.13 19.83 2.01
N ALA A 73 -2.40 18.53 1.98
CA ALA A 73 -1.78 17.59 1.07
C ALA A 73 -2.80 16.54 0.61
N PHE A 74 -2.48 15.86 -0.48
CA PHE A 74 -3.27 14.76 -1.02
C PHE A 74 -2.45 13.49 -0.98
N ILE A 75 -3.10 12.38 -0.64
CA ILE A 75 -2.47 11.07 -0.52
C ILE A 75 -3.20 10.08 -1.40
N GLU A 76 -2.47 9.39 -2.27
CA GLU A 76 -2.95 8.27 -3.05
C GLU A 76 -2.38 6.98 -2.49
N ALA A 77 -3.25 6.04 -2.13
CA ALA A 77 -2.89 4.71 -1.67
C ALA A 77 -2.47 3.84 -2.88
N VAL A 78 -1.27 3.28 -2.80
CA VAL A 78 -0.71 2.45 -3.86
C VAL A 78 -0.37 1.09 -3.31
N ILE A 79 -0.80 0.03 -3.97
CA ILE A 79 -0.37 -1.33 -3.64
C ILE A 79 0.55 -1.90 -4.72
N VAL A 80 1.55 -2.64 -4.28
CA VAL A 80 2.36 -3.51 -5.12
C VAL A 80 1.81 -4.93 -4.98
N GLY A 81 0.98 -5.34 -5.92
CA GLY A 81 0.35 -6.66 -5.93
C GLY A 81 1.14 -7.69 -6.71
N ARG A 82 0.65 -8.93 -6.68
CA ARG A 82 1.15 -10.01 -7.54
C ARG A 82 0.76 -9.79 -8.99
N SER A 83 1.67 -10.17 -9.89
CA SER A 83 1.34 -10.29 -11.30
C SER A 83 0.67 -11.65 -11.58
N PRO A 84 -0.30 -11.72 -12.51
CA PRO A 84 -0.82 -13.02 -13.01
C PRO A 84 0.25 -13.92 -13.60
N LYS A 85 1.40 -13.38 -13.98
CA LYS A 85 2.56 -14.10 -14.53
C LYS A 85 3.51 -14.61 -13.46
N ASP A 86 3.29 -14.28 -12.20
CA ASP A 86 4.13 -14.76 -11.12
C ASP A 86 3.90 -16.25 -10.88
N PRO A 87 4.97 -17.00 -10.57
CA PRO A 87 4.84 -18.40 -10.18
C PRO A 87 3.94 -18.50 -8.93
N PRO A 88 3.23 -19.60 -8.73
CA PRO A 88 2.48 -19.82 -7.50
C PRO A 88 3.35 -19.58 -6.27
N LEU A 89 2.74 -19.05 -5.19
CA LEU A 89 3.46 -18.94 -3.92
C LEU A 89 3.79 -20.32 -3.41
N GLU A 90 5.05 -20.53 -3.07
CA GLU A 90 5.49 -21.75 -2.41
C GLU A 90 4.89 -21.79 -1.01
N SER A 91 4.24 -22.90 -0.69
CA SER A 91 3.77 -23.18 0.66
C SER A 91 4.61 -24.29 1.25
N ARG A 92 4.86 -24.23 2.55
CA ARG A 92 5.49 -25.31 3.30
C ARG A 92 4.55 -26.53 3.34
N SER A 93 5.10 -27.70 3.61
CA SER A 93 4.31 -28.94 3.76
C SER A 93 3.26 -28.88 4.87
N ASP A 94 3.42 -27.96 5.82
CA ASP A 94 2.47 -27.68 6.91
C ASP A 94 1.40 -26.63 6.54
N GLY A 95 1.36 -26.20 5.26
CA GLY A 95 0.42 -25.18 4.75
C GLY A 95 0.74 -23.75 5.16
N ARG A 96 1.86 -23.50 5.83
CA ARG A 96 2.32 -22.15 6.16
C ARG A 96 3.02 -21.50 4.98
N PRO A 97 3.06 -20.17 4.91
CA PRO A 97 3.85 -19.46 3.93
C PRO A 97 5.32 -19.88 3.97
N HIS A 98 5.94 -19.95 2.80
CA HIS A 98 7.38 -20.08 2.72
C HIS A 98 8.05 -18.77 3.19
N LEU A 99 8.89 -18.87 4.22
CA LEU A 99 9.69 -17.73 4.66
C LEU A 99 10.96 -17.66 3.81
N ARG A 100 11.18 -16.50 3.20
CA ARG A 100 12.39 -16.25 2.43
C ARG A 100 13.63 -16.24 3.32
N THR A 101 14.73 -16.81 2.82
CA THR A 101 16.04 -16.64 3.45
C THR A 101 16.57 -15.22 3.21
N THR A 102 17.54 -14.79 4.00
CA THR A 102 18.21 -13.50 3.84
C THR A 102 18.82 -13.35 2.44
N GLU A 103 19.40 -14.41 1.88
CA GLU A 103 20.00 -14.43 0.55
C GLU A 103 18.95 -14.26 -0.55
N GLU A 104 17.81 -14.95 -0.44
CA GLU A 104 16.69 -14.78 -1.36
C GLU A 104 16.13 -13.35 -1.33
N ILE A 105 15.97 -12.78 -0.12
CA ILE A 105 15.51 -11.39 0.06
C ILE A 105 16.48 -10.43 -0.61
N ARG A 106 17.78 -10.56 -0.35
CA ARG A 106 18.81 -9.70 -0.97
C ARG A 106 18.79 -9.78 -2.50
N ALA A 107 18.63 -10.99 -3.06
CA ALA A 107 18.53 -11.18 -4.50
C ALA A 107 17.28 -10.53 -5.07
N LEU A 108 16.13 -10.65 -4.40
CA LEU A 108 14.85 -10.08 -4.84
C LEU A 108 14.84 -8.54 -4.76
N ILE A 109 15.39 -7.96 -3.71
CA ILE A 109 15.52 -6.51 -3.55
C ILE A 109 16.31 -5.89 -4.71
N LYS A 110 17.40 -6.57 -5.16
CA LYS A 110 18.25 -6.07 -6.25
C LYS A 110 17.70 -6.35 -7.66
N THR A 111 16.64 -7.13 -7.80
CA THR A 111 16.19 -7.60 -9.13
C THR A 111 14.71 -7.33 -9.39
N ARG A 112 13.83 -8.11 -8.80
CA ARG A 112 12.40 -8.13 -9.16
C ARG A 112 11.58 -7.09 -8.44
N VAL A 113 11.90 -6.81 -7.17
CA VAL A 113 11.09 -5.95 -6.32
C VAL A 113 11.13 -4.49 -6.80
N PRO A 114 12.28 -3.88 -7.17
CA PRO A 114 12.30 -2.52 -7.72
C PRO A 114 11.42 -2.37 -8.96
N ILE A 115 11.41 -3.37 -9.85
CA ILE A 115 10.58 -3.35 -11.05
C ILE A 115 9.08 -3.35 -10.69
N ARG A 116 8.69 -4.06 -9.63
CA ARG A 116 7.30 -4.07 -9.16
C ARG A 116 6.87 -2.70 -8.63
N PHE A 117 7.71 -2.07 -7.81
CA PHE A 117 7.48 -0.70 -7.34
C PHE A 117 7.36 0.27 -8.53
N GLY A 118 8.30 0.17 -9.47
CA GLY A 118 8.28 0.97 -10.69
C GLY A 118 6.99 0.80 -11.48
N SER A 119 6.52 -0.43 -11.66
CA SER A 119 5.28 -0.72 -12.37
C SER A 119 4.04 -0.15 -11.68
N ALA A 120 3.96 -0.29 -10.35
CA ALA A 120 2.85 0.24 -9.56
C ALA A 120 2.80 1.77 -9.62
N LEU A 121 3.94 2.44 -9.42
CA LEU A 121 4.05 3.89 -9.51
C LEU A 121 3.81 4.40 -10.93
N TYR A 122 4.36 3.73 -11.94
CA TYR A 122 4.14 4.08 -13.35
C TYR A 122 2.64 4.09 -13.69
N SER A 123 1.90 3.08 -13.24
CA SER A 123 0.44 3.00 -13.44
C SER A 123 -0.29 4.22 -12.88
N LYS A 124 0.12 4.71 -11.70
CA LYS A 124 -0.48 5.89 -11.06
C LYS A 124 -0.06 7.21 -11.73
N LEU A 125 1.19 7.29 -12.15
CA LEU A 125 1.73 8.51 -12.80
C LEU A 125 1.21 8.69 -14.24
N ASN A 126 0.90 7.60 -14.94
CA ASN A 126 0.46 7.61 -16.35
C ASN A 126 -1.06 7.48 -16.54
N ARG A 127 -1.85 7.89 -15.55
CA ARG A 127 -3.30 7.97 -15.72
C ARG A 127 -3.69 9.07 -16.72
N LYS A 128 -4.85 8.91 -17.35
CA LYS A 128 -5.34 9.83 -18.41
C LYS A 128 -5.37 11.29 -17.96
N THR A 129 -5.81 11.55 -16.75
CA THR A 129 -5.73 12.86 -16.10
C THR A 129 -4.78 12.75 -14.94
N PRO A 130 -3.57 13.33 -15.00
CA PRO A 130 -2.61 13.30 -13.91
C PRO A 130 -3.19 13.90 -12.62
N TYR A 131 -2.82 13.35 -11.46
CA TYR A 131 -3.33 13.86 -10.18
C TYR A 131 -3.03 15.34 -9.96
N TRP A 132 -1.85 15.81 -10.36
CA TRP A 132 -1.43 17.22 -10.21
C TRP A 132 -2.16 18.20 -11.13
N GLU A 133 -2.91 17.71 -12.11
CA GLU A 133 -3.78 18.52 -12.98
C GLU A 133 -5.21 18.66 -12.45
N LEU A 134 -5.58 17.88 -11.41
CA LEU A 134 -6.87 17.99 -10.78
C LEU A 134 -6.97 19.33 -10.03
N GLU A 135 -8.05 20.09 -10.24
CA GLU A 135 -8.21 21.44 -9.69
C GLU A 135 -8.02 21.52 -8.17
N HIS A 136 -8.51 20.50 -7.44
CA HIS A 136 -8.38 20.45 -5.98
C HIS A 136 -6.98 20.07 -5.50
N VAL A 137 -6.13 19.49 -6.37
CA VAL A 137 -4.76 19.07 -6.07
C VAL A 137 -3.74 20.14 -6.45
N LYS A 138 -4.04 20.98 -7.44
CA LYS A 138 -3.13 22.00 -7.93
C LYS A 138 -2.59 22.88 -6.81
N GLY A 139 -1.27 23.06 -6.78
CA GLY A 139 -0.58 23.89 -5.78
C GLY A 139 -0.45 23.25 -4.39
N HIS A 140 -0.85 22.00 -4.24
CA HIS A 140 -0.69 21.23 -3.00
C HIS A 140 0.26 20.05 -3.18
N SER A 141 0.80 19.55 -2.07
CA SER A 141 1.63 18.35 -2.08
C SER A 141 0.81 17.11 -2.43
N LEU A 142 1.36 16.25 -3.27
CA LEU A 142 0.83 14.93 -3.60
C LEU A 142 1.80 13.87 -3.07
N ILE A 143 1.27 12.89 -2.36
CA ILE A 143 2.02 11.81 -1.70
C ILE A 143 1.48 10.47 -2.20
N PHE A 144 2.37 9.57 -2.63
CA PHE A 144 2.02 8.17 -2.88
C PHE A 144 2.39 7.34 -1.67
N ALA A 145 1.39 6.79 -0.98
CA ALA A 145 1.57 5.89 0.16
C ALA A 145 1.58 4.45 -0.36
N VAL A 146 2.76 3.84 -0.39
CA VAL A 146 2.97 2.55 -1.06
C VAL A 146 3.05 1.42 -0.04
N ALA A 147 2.26 0.36 -0.26
CA ALA A 147 2.35 -0.90 0.48
C ALA A 147 2.56 -2.08 -0.47
N ASP A 148 3.38 -3.04 -0.05
CA ASP A 148 3.71 -4.20 -0.86
C ASP A 148 2.99 -5.46 -0.36
N PHE A 149 2.13 -6.02 -1.22
CA PHE A 149 1.33 -7.22 -0.98
C PHE A 149 1.64 -8.33 -2.01
N HIS A 150 2.82 -8.28 -2.67
CA HIS A 150 3.09 -9.24 -3.74
C HIS A 150 3.33 -10.68 -3.22
N GLU A 151 3.75 -10.84 -1.96
CA GLU A 151 3.86 -12.13 -1.28
C GLU A 151 3.69 -11.96 0.24
N ASP A 152 3.57 -13.07 0.94
CA ASP A 152 3.46 -13.06 2.40
C ASP A 152 4.69 -12.37 3.02
N GLN A 153 4.44 -11.47 3.98
CA GLN A 153 5.45 -10.67 4.68
C GLN A 153 6.28 -9.69 3.81
N SER A 154 5.97 -9.52 2.52
CA SER A 154 6.73 -8.58 1.66
C SER A 154 6.86 -7.18 2.26
N MET A 155 5.84 -6.67 2.92
CA MET A 155 5.87 -5.35 3.58
C MET A 155 7.00 -5.19 4.61
N THR A 156 7.53 -6.28 5.16
CA THR A 156 8.55 -6.22 6.22
C THR A 156 9.97 -6.08 5.69
N TRP A 157 10.20 -6.39 4.41
CA TRP A 157 11.56 -6.45 3.85
C TRP A 157 11.74 -5.74 2.50
N THR A 158 10.66 -5.25 1.86
CA THR A 158 10.75 -4.68 0.50
C THR A 158 10.99 -3.17 0.45
N SER A 159 10.82 -2.44 1.56
CA SER A 159 11.02 -0.97 1.60
C SER A 159 12.36 -0.50 1.02
N PRO A 160 13.49 -1.22 1.21
CA PRO A 160 14.77 -0.85 0.62
C PRO A 160 14.77 -0.84 -0.90
N ALA A 161 14.02 -1.76 -1.52
CA ALA A 161 13.92 -1.80 -2.98
C ALA A 161 13.21 -0.58 -3.57
N LEU A 162 12.31 0.06 -2.82
CA LEU A 162 11.71 1.33 -3.22
C LEU A 162 12.76 2.45 -3.23
N LEU A 163 13.62 2.51 -2.21
CA LEU A 163 14.71 3.50 -2.15
C LEU A 163 15.71 3.27 -3.28
N GLU A 164 16.09 2.02 -3.56
CA GLU A 164 16.96 1.69 -4.68
C GLU A 164 16.33 2.09 -6.03
N TYR A 165 15.05 1.83 -6.20
CA TYR A 165 14.33 2.23 -7.42
C TYR A 165 14.29 3.76 -7.61
N LEU A 166 14.04 4.52 -6.54
CA LEU A 166 13.87 5.97 -6.62
C LEU A 166 15.19 6.73 -6.70
N TYR A 167 16.22 6.27 -6.01
CA TYR A 167 17.47 7.01 -5.82
C TYR A 167 18.70 6.30 -6.37
N GLY A 168 18.59 5.05 -6.81
CA GLY A 168 19.72 4.24 -7.26
C GLY A 168 20.71 3.89 -6.14
N GLU A 169 20.31 4.05 -4.88
CA GLU A 169 21.15 3.77 -3.72
C GLU A 169 20.91 2.35 -3.23
N THR A 170 21.99 1.56 -3.18
CA THR A 170 22.00 0.22 -2.57
C THR A 170 22.41 0.36 -1.11
N HIS A 171 21.49 0.09 -0.18
CA HIS A 171 21.85 -0.04 1.22
C HIS A 171 22.14 -1.52 1.54
N ASP A 172 23.36 -1.80 2.01
CA ASP A 172 23.63 -3.10 2.61
C ASP A 172 22.96 -3.14 3.99
N PHE A 173 21.88 -3.92 4.10
CA PHE A 173 21.25 -4.14 5.39
C PHE A 173 22.11 -5.11 6.18
N LEU A 174 22.65 -4.63 7.28
CA LEU A 174 23.15 -5.49 8.34
C LEU A 174 21.93 -6.04 9.08
N PHE A 175 21.60 -7.29 8.81
CA PHE A 175 20.77 -8.04 9.72
C PHE A 175 21.70 -8.47 10.85
N ASP A 176 21.48 -7.94 12.05
CA ASP A 176 22.14 -8.45 13.25
C ASP A 176 21.63 -9.90 13.45
N ASP A 177 22.57 -10.84 13.51
CA ASP A 177 22.32 -12.27 13.75
C ASP A 177 21.76 -12.52 15.16
#